data_eb9eef6c30c572fcc8735e4d4c6b48c4
#
_entry.id   eb9eef6c30c572fcc8735e4d4c6b48c4
#
_cell.length_a   1.000
_cell.length_b   1.000
_cell.length_c   1.000
_cell.angle_alpha   90.00
_cell.angle_beta   90.00
_cell.angle_gamma   90.00
#
_symmetry.space_group_name_H-M   'P 1'
#
loop_
_entity.id
_entity.type
_entity.pdbx_description
1 polymer ?
#
loop_
_entity_poly.entity_id
_entity_poly.type
_entity_poly.pdbx_seq_one_letter_code
_entity_poly.pdbx_strand_id
1 'polypeptide(L)'
;MMSNCHDIVVTGLAAISAAGVGLDPLREALASGASRLTPIPEELAGEGHLWGKADGFRAADYMPPLKARKFDRCSLFAVVAAGMALKDAGIDLSLVDRRRIGIVLGCGFGGVVNSEEFLHGWLTDGRELVPMLFPNTVPNASASNASIEHGLMGPNATHVQRFCSAESALCMARRFLEEDRADIVITGGVDVIHPVIIRAFRSMGQLSRFGRSFGEGAGLLVLEKDDHAARRGALVRAKVGEIRTIGLLPPEHAEEGVNRLLGAAEPSRVSLSGPAEEARLLAARFSSVPTFSCGELLGRSLAMGGIAMVSLLLSLAAGERGLHLAASPEGPYYAVDFEGGDPVQS
;
A
#
# COMPACT_ATOMS: atom_id res chain seq x y z
N MET A 1 2.00 35.70 2.44
CA MET A 1 0.92 35.03 1.72
C MET A 1 0.44 33.91 2.65
N MET A 2 -0.77 34.00 3.19
CA MET A 2 -1.39 32.89 3.91
C MET A 2 -1.62 31.80 2.89
N SER A 3 -0.92 30.66 3.00
CA SER A 3 -1.23 29.48 2.20
C SER A 3 -2.66 29.08 2.58
N ASN A 4 -3.58 29.11 1.64
CA ASN A 4 -4.86 28.42 1.79
C ASN A 4 -4.53 26.95 2.05
N CYS A 5 -4.56 26.53 3.31
CA CYS A 5 -4.34 25.14 3.68
C CYS A 5 -5.62 24.39 3.29
N HIS A 6 -5.63 23.85 2.07
CA HIS A 6 -6.69 22.95 1.65
C HIS A 6 -6.53 21.61 2.37
N ASP A 7 -7.63 21.09 2.84
CA ASP A 7 -7.66 19.73 3.37
C ASP A 7 -7.44 18.71 2.25
N ILE A 8 -6.72 17.65 2.53
CA ILE A 8 -6.54 16.55 1.59
C ILE A 8 -7.56 15.46 1.91
N VAL A 9 -8.30 15.05 0.89
CA VAL A 9 -9.35 14.05 1.01
C VAL A 9 -9.05 12.81 0.17
N VAL A 10 -9.59 11.68 0.60
CA VAL A 10 -9.59 10.42 -0.12
C VAL A 10 -10.92 10.30 -0.85
N THR A 11 -10.88 10.16 -2.16
CA THR A 11 -12.08 10.06 -3.00
C THR A 11 -12.27 8.68 -3.62
N GLY A 12 -11.22 7.85 -3.68
CA GLY A 12 -11.31 6.50 -4.20
C GLY A 12 -10.38 5.53 -3.51
N LEU A 13 -10.79 4.27 -3.51
CA LEU A 13 -10.08 3.16 -2.88
C LEU A 13 -9.99 1.96 -3.83
N ALA A 14 -8.91 1.19 -3.70
CA ALA A 14 -8.82 -0.13 -4.34
C ALA A 14 -8.04 -1.09 -3.48
N ALA A 15 -8.38 -2.38 -3.57
CA ALA A 15 -7.66 -3.46 -2.91
C ALA A 15 -7.54 -4.70 -3.79
N ILE A 16 -6.36 -5.32 -3.76
CA ILE A 16 -6.07 -6.67 -4.23
C ILE A 16 -5.31 -7.36 -3.11
N SER A 17 -5.78 -8.52 -2.66
CA SER A 17 -5.16 -9.23 -1.54
C SER A 17 -5.50 -10.71 -1.56
N ALA A 18 -5.04 -11.46 -0.57
CA ALA A 18 -5.47 -12.84 -0.34
C ALA A 18 -6.98 -13.01 -0.11
N ALA A 19 -7.70 -11.94 0.26
CA ALA A 19 -9.15 -11.95 0.35
C ALA A 19 -9.83 -11.97 -1.02
N GLY A 20 -9.16 -11.45 -2.05
CA GLY A 20 -9.68 -11.31 -3.40
C GLY A 20 -9.36 -9.97 -4.03
N VAL A 21 -10.08 -9.64 -5.12
CA VAL A 21 -9.93 -8.40 -5.86
C VAL A 21 -11.15 -7.52 -5.62
N GLY A 22 -10.94 -6.30 -5.15
CA GLY A 22 -11.99 -5.33 -4.85
C GLY A 22 -12.17 -5.05 -3.36
N LEU A 23 -13.04 -4.11 -3.07
CA LEU A 23 -13.30 -3.66 -1.70
C LEU A 23 -14.22 -4.63 -0.94
N ASP A 24 -15.18 -5.28 -1.62
CA ASP A 24 -16.17 -6.15 -0.98
C ASP A 24 -15.52 -7.42 -0.39
N PRO A 25 -14.63 -8.16 -1.11
CA PRO A 25 -13.91 -9.27 -0.52
C PRO A 25 -13.05 -8.86 0.69
N LEU A 26 -12.47 -7.65 0.64
CA LEU A 26 -11.71 -7.13 1.77
C LEU A 26 -12.60 -6.82 2.98
N ARG A 27 -13.76 -6.18 2.78
CA ARG A 27 -14.76 -5.94 3.85
C ARG A 27 -15.21 -7.25 4.51
N GLU A 28 -15.48 -8.26 3.69
CA GLU A 28 -15.91 -9.58 4.16
C GLU A 28 -14.84 -10.28 5.01
N ALA A 29 -13.59 -10.20 4.57
CA ALA A 29 -12.45 -10.73 5.33
C ALA A 29 -12.27 -10.01 6.67
N LEU A 30 -12.37 -8.67 6.68
CA LEU A 30 -12.30 -7.86 7.89
C LEU A 30 -13.46 -8.14 8.85
N ALA A 31 -14.68 -8.26 8.35
CA ALA A 31 -15.87 -8.53 9.15
C ALA A 31 -15.85 -9.94 9.76
N SER A 32 -15.39 -10.93 9.00
CA SER A 32 -15.31 -12.32 9.48
C SER A 32 -14.13 -12.57 10.42
N GLY A 33 -13.07 -11.75 10.34
CA GLY A 33 -11.80 -11.98 11.04
C GLY A 33 -11.09 -13.29 10.64
N ALA A 34 -11.58 -13.97 9.60
CA ALA A 34 -11.02 -15.23 9.15
C ALA A 34 -9.73 -15.03 8.36
N SER A 35 -8.65 -15.67 8.80
CA SER A 35 -7.37 -15.65 8.07
C SER A 35 -7.52 -16.23 6.66
N ARG A 36 -6.93 -15.56 5.69
CA ARG A 36 -6.84 -15.97 4.28
C ARG A 36 -5.46 -16.52 3.93
N LEU A 37 -4.70 -16.93 4.95
CA LEU A 37 -3.35 -17.45 4.81
C LEU A 37 -3.36 -18.95 4.54
N THR A 38 -2.44 -19.40 3.71
CA THR A 38 -2.19 -20.81 3.42
C THR A 38 -0.75 -21.20 3.78
N PRO A 39 -0.45 -22.47 4.08
CA PRO A 39 0.91 -22.91 4.40
C PRO A 39 1.91 -22.62 3.28
N ILE A 40 3.09 -22.14 3.65
CA ILE A 40 4.25 -22.12 2.76
C ILE A 40 4.89 -23.50 2.76
N PRO A 41 5.35 -24.05 1.61
CA PRO A 41 6.12 -25.27 1.59
C PRO A 41 7.32 -25.22 2.55
N GLU A 42 7.47 -26.25 3.40
CA GLU A 42 8.48 -26.25 4.48
C GLU A 42 9.90 -26.11 3.98
N GLU A 43 10.19 -26.61 2.79
CA GLU A 43 11.48 -26.49 2.14
C GLU A 43 11.86 -25.02 1.85
N LEU A 44 10.89 -24.12 1.69
CA LEU A 44 11.12 -22.69 1.47
C LEU A 44 11.35 -21.92 2.76
N ALA A 45 10.46 -22.05 3.75
CA ALA A 45 10.45 -21.20 4.93
C ALA A 45 10.66 -21.95 6.25
N GLY A 46 10.56 -23.28 6.27
CA GLY A 46 10.48 -24.08 7.46
C GLY A 46 9.05 -24.16 8.00
N GLU A 47 8.86 -24.94 9.06
CA GLU A 47 7.55 -25.24 9.63
C GLU A 47 6.81 -24.00 10.17
N GLY A 48 5.50 -23.98 10.00
CA GLY A 48 4.60 -22.98 10.59
C GLY A 48 4.60 -21.60 9.93
N HIS A 49 5.18 -21.46 8.74
CA HIS A 49 5.10 -20.24 7.93
C HIS A 49 3.92 -20.27 6.98
N LEU A 50 3.28 -19.10 6.80
CA LEU A 50 2.09 -18.92 5.99
C LEU A 50 2.29 -17.82 4.96
N TRP A 51 1.51 -17.85 3.89
CA TRP A 51 1.41 -16.74 2.94
C TRP A 51 -0.02 -16.41 2.55
N GLY A 52 -0.26 -15.13 2.29
CA GLY A 52 -1.49 -14.61 1.71
C GLY A 52 -1.28 -14.27 0.24
N LYS A 53 -1.54 -15.23 -0.64
CA LYS A 53 -1.48 -15.01 -2.08
C LYS A 53 -2.78 -14.50 -2.63
N ALA A 54 -2.72 -13.57 -3.58
CA ALA A 54 -3.88 -13.11 -4.34
C ALA A 54 -4.20 -14.08 -5.49
N ASP A 55 -4.52 -15.34 -5.15
CA ASP A 55 -4.74 -16.41 -6.13
C ASP A 55 -6.01 -16.18 -6.97
N GLY A 56 -6.97 -15.41 -6.46
CA GLY A 56 -8.15 -14.99 -7.21
C GLY A 56 -7.88 -13.94 -8.28
N PHE A 57 -6.68 -13.37 -8.33
CA PHE A 57 -6.34 -12.36 -9.34
C PHE A 57 -5.92 -13.01 -10.66
N ARG A 58 -6.67 -12.73 -11.72
CA ARG A 58 -6.37 -13.17 -13.09
C ARG A 58 -6.28 -11.95 -14.00
N ALA A 59 -5.11 -11.68 -14.55
CA ALA A 59 -4.89 -10.54 -15.44
C ALA A 59 -5.82 -10.50 -16.65
N ALA A 60 -6.26 -11.69 -17.15
CA ALA A 60 -7.17 -11.82 -18.29
C ALA A 60 -8.57 -11.24 -18.02
N ASP A 61 -8.96 -11.07 -16.75
CA ASP A 61 -10.24 -10.46 -16.38
C ASP A 61 -10.22 -8.92 -16.56
N TYR A 62 -9.02 -8.32 -16.71
CA TYR A 62 -8.81 -6.87 -16.76
C TYR A 62 -8.18 -6.37 -18.05
N MET A 63 -7.44 -7.22 -18.75
CA MET A 63 -6.75 -6.83 -19.99
C MET A 63 -6.48 -8.02 -20.90
N PRO A 64 -6.30 -7.79 -22.23
CA PRO A 64 -5.94 -8.84 -23.17
C PRO A 64 -4.64 -9.56 -22.79
N PRO A 65 -4.52 -10.89 -22.98
CA PRO A 65 -3.35 -11.68 -22.59
C PRO A 65 -2.02 -11.18 -23.19
N LEU A 66 -2.03 -10.71 -24.44
CA LEU A 66 -0.84 -10.14 -25.10
C LEU A 66 -0.33 -8.88 -24.41
N LYS A 67 -1.24 -8.10 -23.82
CA LYS A 67 -0.90 -6.91 -23.07
C LYS A 67 -0.37 -7.28 -21.67
N ALA A 68 -1.03 -8.20 -21.00
CA ALA A 68 -0.64 -8.67 -19.67
C ALA A 68 0.80 -9.23 -19.63
N ARG A 69 1.28 -9.86 -20.71
CA ARG A 69 2.65 -10.39 -20.82
C ARG A 69 3.75 -9.33 -20.74
N LYS A 70 3.44 -8.04 -20.90
CA LYS A 70 4.43 -6.94 -20.80
C LYS A 70 4.73 -6.55 -19.37
N PHE A 71 3.90 -6.97 -18.42
CA PHE A 71 3.94 -6.59 -17.03
C PHE A 71 4.36 -7.78 -16.16
N ASP A 72 5.19 -7.52 -15.18
CA ASP A 72 5.38 -8.43 -14.05
C ASP A 72 4.14 -8.42 -13.13
N ARG A 73 4.07 -9.37 -12.22
CA ARG A 73 2.92 -9.50 -11.31
C ARG A 73 2.68 -8.25 -10.46
N CYS A 74 3.75 -7.59 -9.98
CA CYS A 74 3.64 -6.35 -9.20
C CYS A 74 3.04 -5.22 -10.03
N SER A 75 3.51 -5.05 -11.27
CA SER A 75 2.96 -4.09 -12.22
C SER A 75 1.51 -4.39 -12.58
N LEU A 76 1.14 -5.66 -12.73
CA LEU A 76 -0.26 -6.06 -12.95
C LEU A 76 -1.16 -5.63 -11.80
N PHE A 77 -0.73 -5.85 -10.55
CA PHE A 77 -1.47 -5.37 -9.39
C PHE A 77 -1.60 -3.84 -9.38
N ALA A 78 -0.51 -3.11 -9.64
CA ALA A 78 -0.53 -1.65 -9.67
C ALA A 78 -1.45 -1.11 -10.78
N VAL A 79 -1.36 -1.65 -11.99
CA VAL A 79 -2.19 -1.25 -13.14
C VAL A 79 -3.68 -1.45 -12.85
N VAL A 80 -4.04 -2.65 -12.39
CA VAL A 80 -5.45 -3.00 -12.14
C VAL A 80 -5.99 -2.21 -10.95
N ALA A 81 -5.23 -2.13 -9.83
CA ALA A 81 -5.67 -1.39 -8.66
C ALA A 81 -5.78 0.12 -8.94
N ALA A 82 -4.88 0.71 -9.74
CA ALA A 82 -5.00 2.12 -10.13
C ALA A 82 -6.27 2.39 -10.94
N GLY A 83 -6.59 1.52 -11.90
CA GLY A 83 -7.86 1.63 -12.65
C GLY A 83 -9.09 1.49 -11.75
N MET A 84 -9.06 0.56 -10.80
CA MET A 84 -10.15 0.38 -9.83
C MET A 84 -10.30 1.61 -8.92
N ALA A 85 -9.18 2.18 -8.41
CA ALA A 85 -9.20 3.36 -7.56
C ALA A 85 -9.74 4.60 -8.30
N LEU A 86 -9.33 4.81 -9.55
CA LEU A 86 -9.85 5.88 -10.40
C LEU A 86 -11.35 5.71 -10.64
N LYS A 87 -11.80 4.49 -10.90
CA LYS A 87 -13.23 4.17 -11.07
C LYS A 87 -14.03 4.42 -9.79
N ASP A 88 -13.51 3.99 -8.64
CA ASP A 88 -14.15 4.21 -7.33
C ASP A 88 -14.23 5.70 -6.98
N ALA A 89 -13.22 6.49 -7.39
CA ALA A 89 -13.22 7.95 -7.27
C ALA A 89 -14.17 8.65 -8.26
N GLY A 90 -14.79 7.94 -9.20
CA GLY A 90 -15.62 8.54 -10.25
C GLY A 90 -14.83 9.43 -11.21
N ILE A 91 -13.55 9.15 -11.43
CA ILE A 91 -12.69 9.94 -12.32
C ILE A 91 -12.80 9.41 -13.75
N ASP A 92 -13.36 10.25 -14.63
CA ASP A 92 -13.31 10.04 -16.08
C ASP A 92 -12.06 10.70 -16.66
N LEU A 93 -11.11 9.86 -17.08
CA LEU A 93 -9.84 10.32 -17.65
C LEU A 93 -9.98 11.08 -18.96
N SER A 94 -11.15 11.09 -19.60
CA SER A 94 -11.42 11.89 -20.79
C SER A 94 -11.79 13.34 -20.47
N LEU A 95 -12.21 13.62 -19.23
CA LEU A 95 -12.71 14.91 -18.77
C LEU A 95 -11.73 15.69 -17.88
N VAL A 96 -10.61 15.06 -17.49
CA VAL A 96 -9.61 15.66 -16.58
C VAL A 96 -8.26 15.87 -17.26
N ASP A 97 -7.51 16.89 -16.81
CA ASP A 97 -6.15 17.09 -17.31
C ASP A 97 -5.20 16.03 -16.73
N ARG A 98 -4.85 15.04 -17.55
CA ARG A 98 -3.97 13.94 -17.16
C ARG A 98 -2.57 14.39 -16.73
N ARG A 99 -2.13 15.59 -17.09
CA ARG A 99 -0.85 16.19 -16.63
C ARG A 99 -0.92 16.60 -15.17
N ARG A 100 -2.12 16.67 -14.61
CA ARG A 100 -2.39 17.01 -13.22
C ARG A 100 -2.74 15.76 -12.37
N ILE A 101 -2.63 14.54 -12.94
CA ILE A 101 -2.85 13.29 -12.22
C ILE A 101 -1.51 12.59 -12.01
N GLY A 102 -1.07 12.49 -10.76
CA GLY A 102 0.14 11.82 -10.35
C GLY A 102 -0.11 10.40 -9.83
N ILE A 103 0.98 9.63 -9.71
CA ILE A 103 1.00 8.33 -9.05
C ILE A 103 2.26 8.21 -8.18
N VAL A 104 2.07 7.86 -6.91
CA VAL A 104 3.17 7.66 -5.94
C VAL A 104 2.92 6.38 -5.19
N LEU A 105 3.71 5.35 -5.44
CA LEU A 105 3.51 4.03 -4.83
C LEU A 105 4.66 3.65 -3.89
N GLY A 106 4.32 3.04 -2.77
CA GLY A 106 5.22 2.25 -1.97
C GLY A 106 5.39 0.86 -2.57
N CYS A 107 6.63 0.39 -2.72
CA CYS A 107 6.92 -0.92 -3.26
C CYS A 107 8.19 -1.48 -2.61
N GLY A 108 8.13 -2.68 -2.05
CA GLY A 108 9.30 -3.27 -1.38
C GLY A 108 10.00 -4.33 -2.21
N PHE A 109 9.25 -5.22 -2.84
CA PHE A 109 9.76 -6.38 -3.56
C PHE A 109 9.59 -6.28 -5.08
N GLY A 110 9.01 -5.22 -5.59
CA GLY A 110 8.81 -5.04 -7.02
C GLY A 110 10.11 -5.12 -7.81
N GLY A 111 10.07 -5.84 -8.92
CA GLY A 111 11.21 -6.08 -9.78
C GLY A 111 12.13 -7.24 -9.36
N VAL A 112 12.05 -7.72 -8.12
CA VAL A 112 12.94 -8.80 -7.61
C VAL A 112 12.78 -10.09 -8.41
N VAL A 113 11.55 -10.47 -8.76
CA VAL A 113 11.29 -11.70 -9.55
C VAL A 113 11.91 -11.61 -10.93
N ASN A 114 11.67 -10.50 -11.62
CA ASN A 114 12.25 -10.27 -12.96
C ASN A 114 13.76 -10.11 -12.90
N SER A 115 14.31 -9.53 -11.83
CA SER A 115 15.75 -9.43 -11.61
C SER A 115 16.38 -10.81 -11.44
N GLU A 116 15.77 -11.72 -10.67
CA GLU A 116 16.24 -13.09 -10.48
C GLU A 116 16.24 -13.83 -11.81
N GLU A 117 15.16 -13.79 -12.56
CA GLU A 117 15.02 -14.47 -13.85
C GLU A 117 16.00 -13.91 -14.90
N PHE A 118 16.11 -12.57 -14.98
CA PHE A 118 17.06 -11.91 -15.88
C PHE A 118 18.52 -12.27 -15.57
N LEU A 119 18.91 -12.21 -14.29
CA LEU A 119 20.26 -12.54 -13.85
C LEU A 119 20.57 -14.03 -14.03
N HIS A 120 19.59 -14.90 -13.79
CA HIS A 120 19.75 -16.34 -14.03
C HIS A 120 20.09 -16.62 -15.51
N GLY A 121 19.29 -16.06 -16.43
CA GLY A 121 19.54 -16.21 -17.87
C GLY A 121 20.90 -15.65 -18.31
N TRP A 122 21.38 -14.59 -17.66
CA TRP A 122 22.69 -14.00 -17.96
C TRP A 122 23.87 -14.85 -17.42
N LEU A 123 23.72 -15.39 -16.22
CA LEU A 123 24.79 -16.12 -15.53
C LEU A 123 24.93 -17.57 -16.04
N THR A 124 23.88 -18.15 -16.61
CA THR A 124 23.95 -19.55 -17.09
C THR A 124 24.69 -19.69 -18.43
N ASP A 125 24.18 -19.15 -19.54
CA ASP A 125 24.91 -19.20 -20.82
C ASP A 125 24.63 -18.00 -21.75
N GLY A 126 23.85 -17.03 -21.29
CA GLY A 126 23.44 -15.85 -22.07
C GLY A 126 22.39 -16.14 -23.16
N ARG A 127 22.10 -17.41 -23.50
CA ARG A 127 21.09 -17.77 -24.51
C ARG A 127 19.66 -17.71 -23.96
N GLU A 128 19.52 -17.86 -22.65
CA GLU A 128 18.25 -17.76 -21.94
C GLU A 128 17.93 -16.33 -21.52
N LEU A 129 18.78 -15.36 -21.92
CA LEU A 129 18.57 -13.96 -21.61
C LEU A 129 17.32 -13.44 -22.31
N VAL A 130 16.34 -12.96 -21.54
CA VAL A 130 15.10 -12.35 -22.04
C VAL A 130 15.15 -10.84 -21.83
N PRO A 131 15.52 -10.03 -22.85
CA PRO A 131 15.70 -8.58 -22.71
C PRO A 131 14.41 -7.87 -22.26
N MET A 132 13.23 -8.42 -22.55
CA MET A 132 11.94 -7.86 -22.16
C MET A 132 11.70 -7.85 -20.64
N LEU A 133 12.44 -8.64 -19.87
CA LEU A 133 12.35 -8.61 -18.40
C LEU A 133 13.00 -7.35 -17.80
N PHE A 134 14.03 -6.82 -18.48
CA PHE A 134 14.86 -5.75 -17.93
C PHE A 134 14.09 -4.49 -17.49
N PRO A 135 13.11 -3.96 -18.24
CA PRO A 135 12.33 -2.78 -17.80
C PRO A 135 11.59 -2.98 -16.48
N ASN A 136 11.28 -4.22 -16.11
CA ASN A 136 10.54 -4.57 -14.89
C ASN A 136 11.46 -5.11 -13.77
N THR A 137 12.78 -4.92 -13.86
CA THR A 137 13.73 -5.34 -12.80
C THR A 137 13.86 -4.35 -11.65
N VAL A 138 13.22 -3.19 -11.76
CA VAL A 138 13.34 -2.08 -10.80
C VAL A 138 12.01 -1.82 -10.06
N PRO A 139 12.05 -1.39 -8.79
CA PRO A 139 10.82 -1.19 -8.00
C PRO A 139 9.83 -0.17 -8.58
N ASN A 140 10.32 0.82 -9.33
CA ASN A 140 9.48 1.85 -9.95
C ASN A 140 8.73 1.36 -11.20
N ALA A 141 8.98 0.16 -11.68
CA ALA A 141 8.27 -0.40 -12.84
C ALA A 141 6.74 -0.43 -12.59
N SER A 142 6.29 -0.78 -11.38
CA SER A 142 4.86 -0.85 -11.04
C SER A 142 4.14 0.49 -11.19
N ALA A 143 4.69 1.58 -10.64
CA ALA A 143 4.11 2.92 -10.77
C ALA A 143 4.21 3.44 -12.21
N SER A 144 5.34 3.20 -12.89
CA SER A 144 5.55 3.61 -14.28
C SER A 144 4.59 2.91 -15.24
N ASN A 145 4.43 1.59 -15.10
CA ASN A 145 3.49 0.82 -15.92
C ASN A 145 2.05 1.24 -15.70
N ALA A 146 1.64 1.50 -14.45
CA ALA A 146 0.29 2.01 -14.15
C ALA A 146 0.08 3.41 -14.75
N SER A 147 1.07 4.30 -14.67
CA SER A 147 1.01 5.63 -15.27
C SER A 147 0.87 5.57 -16.80
N ILE A 148 1.68 4.74 -17.47
CA ILE A 148 1.62 4.56 -18.93
C ILE A 148 0.27 3.97 -19.34
N GLU A 149 -0.21 2.94 -18.64
CA GLU A 149 -1.45 2.25 -18.97
C GLU A 149 -2.67 3.16 -18.90
N HIS A 150 -2.75 4.01 -17.89
CA HIS A 150 -3.85 4.94 -17.70
C HIS A 150 -3.60 6.32 -18.31
N GLY A 151 -2.43 6.53 -18.93
CA GLY A 151 -2.05 7.82 -19.55
C GLY A 151 -1.93 8.96 -18.52
N LEU A 152 -1.47 8.66 -17.31
CA LEU A 152 -1.22 9.65 -16.27
C LEU A 152 0.12 10.36 -16.56
N MET A 153 0.10 11.68 -16.61
CA MET A 153 1.26 12.49 -17.04
C MET A 153 1.76 13.46 -15.95
N GLY A 154 1.17 13.39 -14.76
CA GLY A 154 1.61 14.14 -13.58
C GLY A 154 2.82 13.50 -12.90
N PRO A 155 3.16 13.93 -11.67
CA PRO A 155 4.29 13.39 -10.92
C PRO A 155 4.20 11.88 -10.75
N ASN A 156 5.32 11.19 -10.97
CA ASN A 156 5.44 9.74 -10.78
C ASN A 156 6.64 9.46 -9.86
N ALA A 157 6.41 8.76 -8.77
CA ALA A 157 7.47 8.37 -7.84
C ALA A 157 7.18 6.99 -7.22
N THR A 158 8.25 6.32 -6.80
CA THR A 158 8.17 5.07 -6.04
C THR A 158 9.02 5.17 -4.80
N HIS A 159 8.45 4.81 -3.67
CA HIS A 159 9.10 4.80 -2.37
C HIS A 159 9.43 3.36 -1.96
N VAL A 160 10.71 3.14 -1.64
CA VAL A 160 11.21 1.87 -1.11
C VAL A 160 11.75 2.14 0.29
N GLN A 161 10.87 2.06 1.28
CA GLN A 161 11.19 2.38 2.68
C GLN A 161 10.80 1.25 3.62
N ARG A 162 11.23 0.04 3.27
CA ARG A 162 10.97 -1.16 4.07
C ARG A 162 9.47 -1.32 4.37
N PHE A 163 9.12 -1.66 5.60
CA PHE A 163 7.73 -1.84 6.03
C PHE A 163 6.86 -0.57 6.02
N CYS A 164 7.45 0.60 5.81
CA CYS A 164 6.74 1.89 5.76
C CYS A 164 6.73 2.50 4.34
N SER A 165 6.84 1.67 3.30
CA SER A 165 6.91 2.16 1.91
C SER A 165 5.62 2.86 1.48
N ALA A 166 4.45 2.35 1.87
CA ALA A 166 3.16 2.93 1.52
C ALA A 166 2.90 4.27 2.23
N GLU A 167 3.29 4.38 3.49
CA GLU A 167 3.14 5.60 4.30
C GLU A 167 4.06 6.71 3.80
N SER A 168 5.28 6.35 3.42
CA SER A 168 6.21 7.27 2.78
C SER A 168 5.69 7.77 1.43
N ALA A 169 5.03 6.90 0.65
CA ALA A 169 4.37 7.28 -0.59
C ALA A 169 3.19 8.23 -0.34
N LEU A 170 2.38 7.98 0.70
CA LEU A 170 1.29 8.86 1.11
C LEU A 170 1.79 10.26 1.47
N CYS A 171 2.89 10.37 2.23
CA CYS A 171 3.51 11.66 2.55
C CYS A 171 3.90 12.44 1.30
N MET A 172 4.53 11.78 0.33
CA MET A 172 4.94 12.42 -0.91
C MET A 172 3.74 12.80 -1.77
N ALA A 173 2.72 11.95 -1.84
CA ALA A 173 1.48 12.22 -2.57
C ALA A 173 0.78 13.48 -2.03
N ARG A 174 0.63 13.57 -0.70
CA ARG A 174 0.11 14.75 -0.01
C ARG A 174 0.90 16.02 -0.39
N ARG A 175 2.24 15.92 -0.34
CA ARG A 175 3.12 17.03 -0.67
C ARG A 175 2.95 17.53 -2.11
N PHE A 176 2.76 16.62 -3.08
CA PHE A 176 2.51 17.02 -4.47
C PHE A 176 1.21 17.81 -4.63
N LEU A 177 0.17 17.48 -3.85
CA LEU A 177 -1.08 18.24 -3.82
C LEU A 177 -0.89 19.60 -3.14
N GLU A 178 -0.22 19.66 -1.98
CA GLU A 178 0.04 20.89 -1.23
C GLU A 178 0.91 21.88 -2.02
N GLU A 179 1.90 21.38 -2.77
CA GLU A 179 2.79 22.17 -3.64
C GLU A 179 2.16 22.50 -5.02
N ASP A 180 0.89 22.18 -5.23
CA ASP A 180 0.15 22.39 -6.49
C ASP A 180 0.81 21.76 -7.73
N ARG A 181 1.48 20.63 -7.54
CA ARG A 181 2.10 19.84 -8.63
C ARG A 181 1.16 18.83 -9.27
N ALA A 182 0.06 18.53 -8.60
CA ALA A 182 -1.01 17.67 -9.08
C ALA A 182 -2.34 18.10 -8.46
N ASP A 183 -3.46 17.76 -9.10
CA ASP A 183 -4.81 17.91 -8.56
C ASP A 183 -5.33 16.59 -7.99
N ILE A 184 -4.86 15.48 -8.55
CA ILE A 184 -5.20 14.12 -8.19
C ILE A 184 -3.91 13.31 -8.04
N VAL A 185 -3.77 12.52 -6.97
CA VAL A 185 -2.64 11.60 -6.80
C VAL A 185 -3.13 10.24 -6.36
N ILE A 186 -2.80 9.21 -7.13
CA ILE A 186 -2.98 7.82 -6.72
C ILE A 186 -1.79 7.43 -5.84
N THR A 187 -2.05 6.90 -4.65
CA THR A 187 -1.00 6.50 -3.70
C THR A 187 -1.37 5.25 -2.94
N GLY A 188 -0.43 4.70 -2.20
CA GLY A 188 -0.60 3.50 -1.39
C GLY A 188 0.56 2.54 -1.58
N GLY A 189 0.31 1.24 -1.44
CA GLY A 189 1.34 0.21 -1.51
C GLY A 189 0.98 -0.93 -2.46
N VAL A 190 2.01 -1.47 -3.11
CA VAL A 190 1.91 -2.67 -3.95
C VAL A 190 3.13 -3.55 -3.73
N ASP A 191 2.90 -4.84 -3.55
CA ASP A 191 3.98 -5.81 -3.38
C ASP A 191 3.57 -7.19 -3.88
N VAL A 192 4.57 -8.04 -4.14
CA VAL A 192 4.39 -9.43 -4.54
C VAL A 192 5.12 -10.35 -3.60
N ILE A 193 4.69 -11.61 -3.54
CA ILE A 193 5.40 -12.65 -2.84
C ILE A 193 5.87 -13.72 -3.84
N HIS A 194 7.12 -14.12 -3.70
CA HIS A 194 7.74 -15.13 -4.54
C HIS A 194 8.71 -16.00 -3.74
N PRO A 195 8.91 -17.27 -4.08
CA PRO A 195 9.87 -18.15 -3.41
C PRO A 195 11.28 -17.57 -3.26
N VAL A 196 11.76 -16.78 -4.23
CA VAL A 196 13.08 -16.13 -4.16
C VAL A 196 13.18 -15.17 -2.98
N ILE A 197 12.11 -14.42 -2.70
CA ILE A 197 12.05 -13.47 -1.58
C ILE A 197 12.12 -14.22 -0.25
N ILE A 198 11.36 -15.30 -0.11
CA ILE A 198 11.34 -16.13 1.10
C ILE A 198 12.71 -16.78 1.33
N ARG A 199 13.33 -17.36 0.27
CA ARG A 199 14.69 -17.92 0.35
C ARG A 199 15.72 -16.88 0.76
N ALA A 200 15.64 -15.66 0.23
CA ALA A 200 16.55 -14.58 0.57
C ALA A 200 16.41 -14.19 2.06
N PHE A 201 15.20 -13.97 2.56
CA PHE A 201 14.99 -13.66 3.98
C PHE A 201 15.37 -14.81 4.90
N ARG A 202 15.17 -16.07 4.49
CA ARG A 202 15.61 -17.24 5.24
C ARG A 202 17.14 -17.29 5.33
N SER A 203 17.85 -17.09 4.22
CA SER A 203 19.32 -17.09 4.19
C SER A 203 19.93 -15.97 5.03
N MET A 204 19.23 -14.84 5.14
CA MET A 204 19.63 -13.71 6.00
C MET A 204 19.24 -13.87 7.47
N GLY A 205 18.53 -14.95 7.84
CA GLY A 205 18.01 -15.13 9.20
C GLY A 205 16.90 -14.12 9.60
N GLN A 206 16.19 -13.56 8.62
CA GLN A 206 15.23 -12.46 8.85
C GLN A 206 13.76 -12.83 8.65
N LEU A 207 13.44 -14.13 8.54
CA LEU A 207 12.05 -14.56 8.36
C LEU A 207 11.12 -14.10 9.50
N SER A 208 11.64 -14.06 10.74
CA SER A 208 10.87 -13.64 11.92
C SER A 208 10.31 -12.22 11.83
N ARG A 209 10.91 -11.34 11.03
CA ARG A 209 10.43 -9.97 10.79
C ARG A 209 9.03 -9.94 10.17
N PHE A 210 8.63 -10.98 9.46
CA PHE A 210 7.29 -11.14 8.88
C PHE A 210 6.31 -11.85 9.82
N GLY A 211 6.71 -12.17 11.06
CA GLY A 211 5.82 -12.78 12.04
C GLY A 211 5.19 -14.08 11.57
N ARG A 212 5.91 -14.89 10.79
CA ARG A 212 5.49 -16.14 10.15
C ARG A 212 4.46 -15.99 9.03
N SER A 213 4.09 -14.78 8.61
CA SER A 213 3.13 -14.59 7.53
C SER A 213 3.64 -13.60 6.48
N PHE A 214 3.66 -14.04 5.24
CA PHE A 214 3.98 -13.20 4.09
C PHE A 214 2.70 -12.86 3.32
N GLY A 215 2.65 -11.72 2.63
CA GLY A 215 1.49 -11.35 1.84
C GLY A 215 1.87 -10.60 0.57
N GLU A 216 0.97 -10.62 -0.40
CA GLU A 216 1.05 -9.85 -1.62
C GLU A 216 -0.26 -9.10 -1.87
N GLY A 217 -0.18 -8.08 -2.69
CA GLY A 217 -1.35 -7.34 -3.14
C GLY A 217 -1.08 -5.86 -3.36
N ALA A 218 -2.16 -5.12 -3.51
CA ALA A 218 -2.16 -3.67 -3.64
C ALA A 218 -3.28 -3.07 -2.78
N GLY A 219 -2.97 -1.97 -2.08
CA GLY A 219 -3.97 -1.12 -1.44
C GLY A 219 -3.72 0.31 -1.88
N LEU A 220 -4.63 0.89 -2.66
CA LEU A 220 -4.46 2.20 -3.25
C LEU A 220 -5.58 3.16 -2.84
N LEU A 221 -5.20 4.43 -2.71
CA LEU A 221 -6.04 5.56 -2.40
C LEU A 221 -5.91 6.59 -3.51
N VAL A 222 -7.00 7.29 -3.83
CA VAL A 222 -6.98 8.49 -4.65
C VAL A 222 -7.11 9.70 -3.72
N LEU A 223 -6.11 10.57 -3.76
CA LEU A 223 -6.06 11.81 -2.98
C LEU A 223 -6.35 13.01 -3.86
N GLU A 224 -7.08 13.98 -3.31
CA GLU A 224 -7.37 15.27 -3.92
C GLU A 224 -7.40 16.36 -2.85
N LYS A 225 -7.27 17.63 -3.28
CA LYS A 225 -7.67 18.75 -2.41
C LYS A 225 -9.19 18.75 -2.25
N ASP A 226 -9.69 19.13 -1.10
CA ASP A 226 -11.12 19.15 -0.78
C ASP A 226 -11.92 20.02 -1.75
N ASP A 227 -11.41 21.20 -2.13
CA ASP A 227 -12.05 22.09 -3.09
C ASP A 227 -12.08 21.51 -4.51
N HIS A 228 -11.05 20.74 -4.91
CA HIS A 228 -11.04 20.03 -6.19
C HIS A 228 -12.10 18.92 -6.20
N ALA A 229 -12.16 18.10 -5.15
CA ALA A 229 -13.14 17.05 -4.99
C ALA A 229 -14.58 17.61 -5.00
N ALA A 230 -14.82 18.71 -4.28
CA ALA A 230 -16.11 19.39 -4.22
C ALA A 230 -16.55 19.93 -5.59
N ARG A 231 -15.65 20.57 -6.36
CA ARG A 231 -15.98 21.10 -7.71
C ARG A 231 -16.46 20.03 -8.68
N ARG A 232 -15.98 18.79 -8.57
CA ARG A 232 -16.41 17.68 -9.44
C ARG A 232 -17.50 16.79 -8.82
N GLY A 233 -18.01 17.15 -7.62
CA GLY A 233 -19.03 16.38 -6.90
C GLY A 233 -18.55 15.00 -6.46
N ALA A 234 -17.29 14.86 -6.10
CA ALA A 234 -16.71 13.60 -5.66
C ALA A 234 -17.28 13.13 -4.33
N LEU A 235 -17.46 11.82 -4.18
CA LEU A 235 -17.66 11.21 -2.88
C LEU A 235 -16.36 11.29 -2.06
N VAL A 236 -16.40 11.92 -0.90
CA VAL A 236 -15.29 11.94 0.05
C VAL A 236 -15.40 10.72 0.96
N ARG A 237 -14.44 9.79 0.82
CA ARG A 237 -14.34 8.57 1.64
C ARG A 237 -13.78 8.87 3.03
N ALA A 238 -12.81 9.77 3.08
CA ALA A 238 -12.19 10.21 4.32
C ALA A 238 -11.40 11.51 4.09
N LYS A 239 -11.10 12.21 5.19
CA LYS A 239 -10.11 13.28 5.25
C LYS A 239 -8.78 12.73 5.77
N VAL A 240 -7.67 13.14 5.16
CA VAL A 240 -6.32 12.84 5.64
C VAL A 240 -5.92 13.91 6.65
N GLY A 241 -5.80 13.51 7.90
CA GLY A 241 -5.38 14.39 8.98
C GLY A 241 -3.87 14.57 9.05
N GLU A 242 -3.32 14.67 10.24
CA GLU A 242 -1.88 14.82 10.46
C GLU A 242 -1.15 13.53 10.09
N ILE A 243 0.00 13.68 9.44
CA ILE A 243 0.96 12.59 9.21
C ILE A 243 2.20 12.89 10.02
N ARG A 244 2.46 12.09 11.04
CA ARG A 244 3.62 12.19 11.90
C ARG A 244 4.60 11.07 11.56
N THR A 245 5.89 11.39 11.57
CA THR A 245 6.94 10.40 11.36
C THR A 245 8.13 10.69 12.26
N ILE A 246 8.74 9.62 12.72
CA ILE A 246 10.02 9.67 13.46
C ILE A 246 10.99 8.63 12.87
N GLY A 247 12.27 8.86 13.03
CA GLY A 247 13.31 7.94 12.60
C GLY A 247 13.42 6.69 13.50
N LEU A 248 14.61 6.10 13.55
CA LEU A 248 14.92 5.00 14.44
C LEU A 248 14.74 5.42 15.90
N LEU A 249 14.08 4.58 16.67
CA LEU A 249 13.90 4.75 18.12
C LEU A 249 14.94 3.92 18.87
N PRO A 250 16.00 4.53 19.42
CA PRO A 250 16.90 3.84 20.34
C PRO A 250 16.12 3.38 21.58
N PRO A 251 16.44 2.22 22.16
CA PRO A 251 15.69 1.67 23.30
C PRO A 251 15.53 2.65 24.47
N GLU A 252 16.56 3.44 24.77
CA GLU A 252 16.60 4.44 25.84
C GLU A 252 15.64 5.63 25.62
N HIS A 253 15.21 5.89 24.39
CA HIS A 253 14.30 6.98 24.01
C HIS A 253 12.99 6.46 23.36
N ALA A 254 12.75 5.15 23.39
CA ALA A 254 11.62 4.55 22.69
C ALA A 254 10.29 5.09 23.19
N GLU A 255 10.09 5.22 24.50
CA GLU A 255 8.85 5.72 25.08
C GLU A 255 8.59 7.20 24.73
N GLU A 256 9.60 8.06 24.85
CA GLU A 256 9.51 9.48 24.48
C GLU A 256 9.20 9.64 22.98
N GLY A 257 9.91 8.89 22.13
CA GLY A 257 9.69 8.91 20.69
C GLY A 257 8.30 8.43 20.30
N VAL A 258 7.83 7.34 20.89
CA VAL A 258 6.45 6.85 20.68
C VAL A 258 5.42 7.88 21.13
N ASN A 259 5.58 8.47 22.32
CA ASN A 259 4.68 9.50 22.79
C ASN A 259 4.63 10.73 21.86
N ARG A 260 5.79 11.15 21.34
CA ARG A 260 5.88 12.24 20.36
C ARG A 260 5.20 11.87 19.03
N LEU A 261 5.38 10.64 18.55
CA LEU A 261 4.76 10.14 17.33
C LEU A 261 3.23 10.11 17.46
N LEU A 262 2.74 9.57 18.58
CA LEU A 262 1.31 9.41 18.81
C LEU A 262 0.61 10.74 19.17
N GLY A 263 1.33 11.68 19.77
CA GLY A 263 0.76 12.97 20.16
C GLY A 263 -0.46 12.85 21.07
N ALA A 264 -1.47 13.68 20.85
CA ALA A 264 -2.76 13.67 21.53
C ALA A 264 -3.85 12.92 20.73
N ALA A 265 -3.47 11.93 19.91
CA ALA A 265 -4.43 11.18 19.10
C ALA A 265 -5.42 10.39 19.98
N GLU A 266 -6.70 10.56 19.70
CA GLU A 266 -7.83 9.84 20.34
C GLU A 266 -8.66 9.14 19.23
N PRO A 267 -8.14 8.05 18.64
CA PRO A 267 -8.84 7.36 17.59
C PRO A 267 -9.96 6.47 18.13
N SER A 268 -11.01 6.28 17.35
CA SER A 268 -12.02 5.25 17.58
C SER A 268 -11.61 3.87 17.03
N ARG A 269 -10.65 3.84 16.10
CA ARG A 269 -10.09 2.61 15.49
C ARG A 269 -8.62 2.79 15.16
N VAL A 270 -7.87 1.70 15.28
CA VAL A 270 -6.43 1.68 14.93
C VAL A 270 -6.15 0.55 13.93
N SER A 271 -5.42 0.86 12.87
CA SER A 271 -4.84 -0.15 11.97
C SER A 271 -3.33 -0.18 12.09
N LEU A 272 -2.77 -1.38 11.96
CA LEU A 272 -1.35 -1.63 12.11
C LEU A 272 -0.73 -2.19 10.84
N SER A 273 0.44 -1.69 10.48
CA SER A 273 1.33 -2.29 9.47
C SER A 273 2.76 -2.45 10.01
N GLY A 274 3.56 -3.27 9.33
CA GLY A 274 4.91 -3.59 9.75
C GLY A 274 5.03 -4.91 10.53
N PRO A 275 6.22 -5.19 11.11
CA PRO A 275 6.46 -6.38 11.93
C PRO A 275 5.58 -6.38 13.17
N ALA A 276 5.22 -7.59 13.62
CA ALA A 276 4.24 -7.74 14.70
C ALA A 276 4.70 -7.14 16.04
N GLU A 277 5.99 -7.19 16.34
CA GLU A 277 6.56 -6.69 17.60
C GLU A 277 6.51 -5.17 17.68
N GLU A 278 7.03 -4.50 16.66
CA GLU A 278 7.06 -3.05 16.59
C GLU A 278 5.65 -2.45 16.49
N ALA A 279 4.77 -3.10 15.73
CA ALA A 279 3.38 -2.70 15.62
C ALA A 279 2.64 -2.78 16.96
N ARG A 280 2.89 -3.83 17.76
CA ARG A 280 2.33 -3.95 19.12
C ARG A 280 2.85 -2.88 20.07
N LEU A 281 4.14 -2.53 19.97
CA LEU A 281 4.71 -1.45 20.78
C LEU A 281 3.97 -0.12 20.54
N LEU A 282 3.73 0.22 19.29
CA LEU A 282 2.99 1.43 18.94
C LEU A 282 1.51 1.37 19.40
N ALA A 283 0.90 0.19 19.31
CA ALA A 283 -0.51 0.01 19.67
C ALA A 283 -0.76 -0.06 21.19
N ALA A 284 0.25 -0.25 22.02
CA ALA A 284 0.10 -0.48 23.46
C ALA A 284 -0.69 0.64 24.17
N ARG A 285 -0.56 1.88 23.70
CA ARG A 285 -1.32 3.04 24.22
C ARG A 285 -2.82 2.96 23.93
N PHE A 286 -3.23 2.22 22.91
CA PHE A 286 -4.61 2.11 22.43
C PHE A 286 -5.25 0.76 22.79
N SER A 287 -4.87 0.16 23.91
CA SER A 287 -5.34 -1.19 24.33
C SER A 287 -6.86 -1.32 24.48
N SER A 288 -7.56 -0.21 24.72
CA SER A 288 -9.04 -0.13 24.79
C SER A 288 -9.71 0.20 23.47
N VAL A 289 -8.95 0.49 22.42
CA VAL A 289 -9.46 0.87 21.10
C VAL A 289 -9.47 -0.35 20.18
N PRO A 290 -10.55 -0.58 19.40
CA PRO A 290 -10.56 -1.62 18.38
C PRO A 290 -9.36 -1.49 17.43
N THR A 291 -8.46 -2.47 17.51
CA THR A 291 -7.20 -2.48 16.76
C THR A 291 -7.11 -3.74 15.91
N PHE A 292 -6.69 -3.59 14.66
CA PHE A 292 -6.50 -4.72 13.75
C PHE A 292 -5.20 -4.65 12.98
N SER A 293 -4.69 -5.82 12.59
CA SER A 293 -3.51 -5.96 11.72
C SER A 293 -3.87 -6.77 10.49
N CYS A 294 -3.82 -6.16 9.32
CA CYS A 294 -4.01 -6.88 8.06
C CYS A 294 -2.98 -8.00 7.86
N GLY A 295 -1.79 -7.87 8.46
CA GLY A 295 -0.76 -8.89 8.37
C GLY A 295 -1.12 -10.24 8.98
N GLU A 296 -2.07 -10.30 9.92
CA GLU A 296 -2.56 -11.54 10.53
C GLU A 296 -3.64 -12.22 9.69
N LEU A 297 -4.37 -11.43 8.90
CA LEU A 297 -5.45 -11.93 8.03
C LEU A 297 -4.97 -12.23 6.61
N LEU A 298 -4.11 -11.36 6.07
CA LEU A 298 -3.77 -11.30 4.65
C LEU A 298 -2.26 -11.50 4.38
N GLY A 299 -1.44 -11.58 5.43
CA GLY A 299 0.02 -11.65 5.35
C GLY A 299 0.69 -10.28 5.32
N ARG A 300 2.01 -10.26 5.51
CA ARG A 300 2.85 -9.07 5.60
C ARG A 300 3.74 -8.92 4.37
N SER A 301 3.88 -7.68 3.90
CA SER A 301 4.90 -7.26 2.93
C SER A 301 5.49 -5.91 3.33
N LEU A 302 6.45 -5.44 2.56
CA LEU A 302 7.08 -4.13 2.80
C LEU A 302 6.18 -2.94 2.41
N ALA A 303 5.08 -3.20 1.69
CA ALA A 303 4.12 -2.18 1.27
C ALA A 303 2.67 -2.47 1.74
N MET A 304 2.50 -3.35 2.74
CA MET A 304 1.19 -3.74 3.28
C MET A 304 0.42 -2.55 3.88
N GLY A 305 1.09 -1.46 4.25
CA GLY A 305 0.44 -0.26 4.77
C GLY A 305 -0.66 0.29 3.86
N GLY A 306 -0.53 0.13 2.54
CA GLY A 306 -1.58 0.49 1.60
C GLY A 306 -2.91 -0.25 1.86
N ILE A 307 -2.84 -1.58 2.00
CA ILE A 307 -4.03 -2.39 2.32
C ILE A 307 -4.54 -2.06 3.74
N ALA A 308 -3.63 -1.82 4.70
CA ALA A 308 -4.02 -1.48 6.07
C ALA A 308 -4.76 -0.14 6.14
N MET A 309 -4.31 0.89 5.39
CA MET A 309 -5.01 2.17 5.27
C MET A 309 -6.38 2.00 4.61
N VAL A 310 -6.48 1.29 3.47
CA VAL A 310 -7.76 1.00 2.82
C VAL A 310 -8.71 0.27 3.79
N SER A 311 -8.22 -0.71 4.54
CA SER A 311 -9.00 -1.46 5.53
C SER A 311 -9.52 -0.56 6.66
N LEU A 312 -8.69 0.36 7.14
CA LEU A 312 -9.10 1.36 8.14
C LEU A 312 -10.24 2.21 7.59
N LEU A 313 -10.06 2.78 6.41
CA LEU A 313 -11.07 3.67 5.81
C LEU A 313 -12.40 2.96 5.53
N LEU A 314 -12.38 1.68 5.18
CA LEU A 314 -13.58 0.86 5.03
C LEU A 314 -14.32 0.59 6.34
N SER A 315 -13.65 0.74 7.48
CA SER A 315 -14.20 0.49 8.81
C SER A 315 -14.69 1.74 9.54
N LEU A 316 -14.37 2.94 9.04
CA LEU A 316 -14.77 4.21 9.65
C LEU A 316 -16.18 4.62 9.21
N ALA A 317 -17.00 5.04 10.17
CA ALA A 317 -18.21 5.77 9.89
C ALA A 317 -17.90 7.28 9.71
N ALA A 318 -18.89 8.04 9.21
CA ALA A 318 -18.76 9.48 9.05
C ALA A 318 -18.35 10.18 10.36
N GLY A 319 -17.35 11.02 10.31
CA GLY A 319 -16.80 11.76 11.45
C GLY A 319 -16.01 10.90 12.45
N GLU A 320 -15.94 9.57 12.28
CA GLU A 320 -15.08 8.73 13.12
C GLU A 320 -13.60 8.98 12.84
N ARG A 321 -12.80 9.03 13.90
CA ARG A 321 -11.34 9.18 13.79
C ARG A 321 -10.66 7.83 13.77
N GLY A 322 -9.87 7.60 12.73
CA GLY A 322 -9.01 6.43 12.58
C GLY A 322 -7.54 6.80 12.67
N LEU A 323 -6.74 5.91 13.22
CA LEU A 323 -5.28 6.06 13.29
C LEU A 323 -4.61 4.87 12.63
N HIS A 324 -3.82 5.13 11.60
CA HIS A 324 -2.95 4.13 11.01
C HIS A 324 -1.55 4.27 11.58
N LEU A 325 -1.01 3.16 12.11
CA LEU A 325 0.32 3.07 12.67
C LEU A 325 1.18 2.11 11.84
N ALA A 326 2.34 2.59 11.45
CA ALA A 326 3.31 1.80 10.71
C ALA A 326 4.68 1.82 11.37
N ALA A 327 5.34 0.69 11.37
CA ALA A 327 6.64 0.52 11.99
C ALA A 327 7.61 -0.23 11.07
N SER A 328 8.87 0.18 11.09
CA SER A 328 9.99 -0.58 10.55
C SER A 328 11.07 -0.75 11.62
N PRO A 329 11.68 -1.94 11.77
CA PRO A 329 12.72 -2.16 12.78
C PRO A 329 13.92 -1.24 12.66
N GLU A 330 14.18 -0.75 11.46
CA GLU A 330 15.26 0.19 11.15
C GLU A 330 14.79 1.64 11.10
N GLY A 331 13.54 1.91 11.51
CA GLY A 331 12.87 3.18 11.23
C GLY A 331 12.57 3.34 9.73
N PRO A 332 11.74 4.29 9.34
CA PRO A 332 10.98 5.18 10.20
C PRO A 332 9.74 4.51 10.82
N TYR A 333 9.08 5.28 11.69
CA TYR A 333 7.74 4.99 12.21
C TYR A 333 6.78 6.06 11.73
N TYR A 334 5.53 5.69 11.46
CA TYR A 334 4.49 6.61 11.01
C TYR A 334 3.23 6.49 11.86
N ALA A 335 2.59 7.63 12.07
CA ALA A 335 1.23 7.72 12.54
C ALA A 335 0.45 8.64 11.59
N VAL A 336 -0.64 8.12 11.02
CA VAL A 336 -1.48 8.81 10.05
C VAL A 336 -2.89 8.88 10.58
N ASP A 337 -3.37 10.10 10.80
CA ASP A 337 -4.75 10.35 11.21
C ASP A 337 -5.67 10.37 9.99
N PHE A 338 -6.85 9.75 10.14
CA PHE A 338 -7.94 9.82 9.18
C PHE A 338 -9.25 10.16 9.89
N GLU A 339 -10.14 10.85 9.19
CA GLU A 339 -11.52 11.08 9.62
C GLU A 339 -12.44 10.56 8.51
N GLY A 340 -13.40 9.71 8.87
CA GLY A 340 -14.36 9.15 7.94
C GLY A 340 -15.20 10.21 7.27
N GLY A 341 -15.37 10.13 5.95
CA GLY A 341 -16.16 11.06 5.16
C GLY A 341 -17.66 10.84 5.34
N ASP A 342 -18.44 11.85 4.97
CA ASP A 342 -19.90 11.75 4.99
C ASP A 342 -20.38 10.71 3.96
N PRO A 343 -21.34 9.85 4.36
CA PRO A 343 -21.99 9.00 3.38
C PRO A 343 -22.74 9.86 2.36
N VAL A 344 -22.72 9.43 1.10
CA VAL A 344 -23.59 10.08 0.10
C VAL A 344 -24.99 10.16 0.65
N GLN A 345 -25.55 11.38 0.72
CA GLN A 345 -26.99 11.53 0.78
C GLN A 345 -27.55 10.95 -0.52
N SER A 346 -28.07 9.71 -0.42
CA SER A 346 -28.72 8.98 -1.49
C SER A 346 -30.02 9.65 -1.93
#